data_cfe8a78fcf80ff77a88f49526c23b942
#
_entry.id   cfe8a78fcf80ff77a88f49526c23b942
#
_cell.length_a   1.000
_cell.length_b   1.000
_cell.length_c   1.000
_cell.angle_alpha   90.00
_cell.angle_beta   90.00
_cell.angle_gamma   90.00
#
_symmetry.space_group_name_H-M   'P 1'
#
loop_
_entity.id
_entity.type
_entity.pdbx_description
1 polymer ?
#
loop_
_entity_poly.entity_id
_entity_poly.type
_entity_poly.pdbx_seq_one_letter_code
_entity_poly.pdbx_strand_id
1 'polypeptide(L)'
;MYKRQVSYTPEEFLELADKLKPRLYSIASSHDVHPGFVELTVGIVRYSHHGRDRGGLCTDYMADEVEINKTDVGVFMSPTKSFVLPEDKETDIIMVGPGTGIAPFRAFMEQRVHDGGTGKNWLFFGDQSEKTEYYYKESIEDWLDEGHLYRFTTAWSRDQEEKIYVQHRLKEHGAEVWEWFERGAYFYICGDKQYMAKEVHTALIEIAMEHGAMS
;
A
#
# COMPACT_ATOMS: atom_id res chain seq x y z
N MET A 1 18.13 -39.55 20.13
CA MET A 1 18.42 -38.19 19.66
C MET A 1 18.79 -37.36 20.88
N TYR A 2 20.08 -37.11 21.11
CA TYR A 2 20.51 -36.33 22.27
C TYR A 2 20.22 -34.86 22.06
N LYS A 3 19.27 -34.31 22.80
CA LYS A 3 19.09 -32.84 22.86
C LYS A 3 20.30 -32.28 23.61
N ARG A 4 21.21 -31.59 22.92
CA ARG A 4 22.24 -30.80 23.55
C ARG A 4 21.56 -29.66 24.30
N GLN A 5 21.56 -29.70 25.61
CA GLN A 5 21.15 -28.59 26.45
C GLN A 5 22.36 -27.65 26.59
N VAL A 6 22.17 -26.39 26.24
CA VAL A 6 23.12 -25.33 26.50
C VAL A 6 22.52 -24.49 27.64
N SER A 7 23.30 -24.26 28.66
CA SER A 7 22.90 -23.40 29.78
C SER A 7 23.45 -22.00 29.55
N TYR A 8 22.59 -21.03 29.63
CA TYR A 8 22.93 -19.60 29.56
C TYR A 8 22.46 -18.93 30.84
N THR A 9 23.22 -17.95 31.33
CA THR A 9 22.66 -16.98 32.27
C THR A 9 21.61 -16.09 31.58
N PRO A 10 20.71 -15.42 32.30
CA PRO A 10 19.79 -14.46 31.71
C PRO A 10 20.50 -13.38 30.90
N GLU A 11 21.68 -12.91 31.37
CA GLU A 11 22.49 -11.90 30.70
C GLU A 11 23.06 -12.43 29.39
N GLU A 12 23.66 -13.60 29.36
CA GLU A 12 24.17 -14.25 28.14
C GLU A 12 23.05 -14.54 27.15
N PHE A 13 21.85 -14.89 27.61
CA PHE A 13 20.69 -15.09 26.74
C PHE A 13 20.24 -13.78 26.11
N LEU A 14 20.23 -12.68 26.88
CA LEU A 14 19.86 -11.34 26.34
C LEU A 14 20.86 -10.82 25.31
N GLU A 15 22.16 -11.17 25.44
CA GLU A 15 23.19 -10.83 24.43
C GLU A 15 22.97 -11.56 23.10
N LEU A 16 22.33 -12.72 23.12
CA LEU A 16 21.99 -13.49 21.91
C LEU A 16 20.68 -13.03 21.23
N ALA A 17 19.88 -12.22 21.89
CA ALA A 17 18.58 -11.78 21.44
C ALA A 17 18.63 -10.35 20.89
N ASP A 18 18.28 -10.18 19.64
CA ASP A 18 18.06 -8.85 19.06
C ASP A 18 16.80 -8.21 19.65
N LYS A 19 16.85 -6.88 19.82
CA LYS A 19 15.65 -6.10 20.16
C LYS A 19 14.61 -6.22 19.05
N LEU A 20 13.34 -6.33 19.45
CA LEU A 20 12.25 -6.28 18.50
C LEU A 20 12.28 -4.95 17.72
N LYS A 21 12.34 -5.06 16.39
CA LYS A 21 12.29 -3.88 15.51
C LYS A 21 10.84 -3.42 15.39
N PRO A 22 10.57 -2.12 15.41
CA PRO A 22 9.24 -1.60 15.13
C PRO A 22 8.82 -1.95 13.69
N ARG A 23 7.52 -2.08 13.45
CA ARG A 23 6.92 -2.24 12.12
C ARG A 23 6.34 -0.91 11.70
N LEU A 24 6.61 -0.54 10.46
CA LEU A 24 6.05 0.67 9.87
C LEU A 24 4.84 0.31 9.01
N TYR A 25 3.78 1.07 9.16
CA TYR A 25 2.55 0.96 8.39
C TYR A 25 2.23 2.34 7.81
N SER A 26 1.81 2.36 6.55
CA SER A 26 1.32 3.59 5.95
C SER A 26 -0.01 3.98 6.57
N ILE A 27 -0.18 5.26 6.87
CA ILE A 27 -1.43 5.81 7.38
C ILE A 27 -2.46 5.78 6.25
N ALA A 28 -3.65 5.26 6.55
CA ALA A 28 -4.74 5.07 5.59
C ALA A 28 -5.88 6.09 5.76
N SER A 29 -5.70 7.11 6.59
CA SER A 29 -6.70 8.17 6.85
C SER A 29 -6.12 9.56 6.77
N SER A 30 -6.92 10.53 6.33
CA SER A 30 -6.58 11.95 6.46
C SER A 30 -6.85 12.42 7.90
N HIS A 31 -5.90 13.15 8.49
CA HIS A 31 -6.08 13.73 9.82
C HIS A 31 -7.17 14.81 9.86
N ASP A 32 -7.34 15.55 8.76
CA ASP A 32 -8.34 16.62 8.68
C ASP A 32 -9.77 16.05 8.58
N VAL A 33 -9.91 14.87 7.97
CA VAL A 33 -11.19 14.14 7.89
C VAL A 33 -11.48 13.35 9.17
N HIS A 34 -10.43 12.79 9.78
CA HIS A 34 -10.53 11.95 10.98
C HIS A 34 -9.67 12.51 12.13
N PRO A 35 -10.01 13.70 12.69
CA PRO A 35 -9.20 14.32 13.73
C PRO A 35 -9.12 13.45 14.99
N GLY A 36 -7.90 13.21 15.45
CA GLY A 36 -7.63 12.41 16.65
C GLY A 36 -7.56 10.90 16.40
N PHE A 37 -7.72 10.47 15.16
CA PHE A 37 -7.63 9.03 14.77
C PHE A 37 -6.57 8.83 13.69
N VAL A 38 -5.99 7.63 13.69
CA VAL A 38 -5.12 7.13 12.63
C VAL A 38 -5.62 5.76 12.23
N GLU A 39 -5.98 5.59 10.97
CA GLU A 39 -6.39 4.30 10.42
C GLU A 39 -5.24 3.66 9.66
N LEU A 40 -5.15 2.34 9.72
CA LEU A 40 -4.12 1.53 9.06
C LEU A 40 -4.76 0.42 8.24
N THR A 41 -4.16 0.09 7.09
CA THR A 41 -4.49 -1.13 6.34
C THR A 41 -3.45 -2.17 6.66
N VAL A 42 -3.83 -3.21 7.41
CA VAL A 42 -2.90 -4.21 7.91
C VAL A 42 -3.25 -5.59 7.38
N GLY A 43 -2.37 -6.16 6.56
CA GLY A 43 -2.46 -7.57 6.17
C GLY A 43 -1.96 -8.48 7.30
N ILE A 44 -2.82 -9.39 7.76
CA ILE A 44 -2.43 -10.38 8.79
C ILE A 44 -1.54 -11.43 8.14
N VAL A 45 -0.33 -11.59 8.67
CA VAL A 45 0.66 -12.54 8.16
C VAL A 45 0.48 -13.87 8.89
N ARG A 46 -0.04 -14.88 8.19
CA ARG A 46 -0.14 -16.26 8.70
C ARG A 46 0.36 -17.23 7.64
N TYR A 47 1.23 -18.17 8.03
CA TYR A 47 1.83 -19.14 7.12
C TYR A 47 2.20 -20.42 7.86
N SER A 48 2.34 -21.53 7.12
CA SER A 48 2.85 -22.78 7.67
C SER A 48 4.29 -23.00 7.23
N HIS A 49 5.18 -23.30 8.15
CA HIS A 49 6.59 -23.57 7.90
C HIS A 49 7.06 -24.78 8.68
N HIS A 50 7.61 -25.79 8.01
CA HIS A 50 8.01 -27.08 8.58
C HIS A 50 6.92 -27.74 9.43
N GLY A 51 5.68 -27.75 8.95
CA GLY A 51 4.52 -28.35 9.63
C GLY A 51 4.09 -27.65 10.91
N ARG A 52 4.47 -26.38 11.08
CA ARG A 52 4.04 -25.52 12.19
C ARG A 52 3.42 -24.25 11.65
N ASP A 53 2.29 -23.88 12.19
CA ASP A 53 1.66 -22.61 11.91
C ASP A 53 2.46 -21.47 12.55
N ARG A 54 2.66 -20.42 11.80
CA ARG A 54 3.41 -19.23 12.15
C ARG A 54 2.60 -18.00 11.83
N GLY A 55 2.80 -16.96 12.59
CA GLY A 55 2.18 -15.66 12.33
C GLY A 55 3.18 -14.52 12.42
N GLY A 56 2.78 -13.37 11.93
CA GLY A 56 3.52 -12.14 12.07
C GLY A 56 3.37 -11.60 13.50
N LEU A 57 4.47 -11.48 14.24
CA LEU A 57 4.46 -11.08 15.64
C LEU A 57 3.61 -9.82 15.90
N CYS A 58 3.74 -8.80 15.08
CA CYS A 58 2.99 -7.56 15.24
C CYS A 58 1.54 -7.69 14.73
N THR A 59 1.33 -8.38 13.61
CA THR A 59 -0.02 -8.53 13.03
C THR A 59 -0.90 -9.45 13.86
N ASP A 60 -0.36 -10.56 14.41
CA ASP A 60 -1.10 -11.44 15.32
C ASP A 60 -1.41 -10.72 16.64
N TYR A 61 -0.45 -9.95 17.18
CA TYR A 61 -0.70 -9.15 18.39
C TYR A 61 -1.87 -8.18 18.17
N MET A 62 -1.88 -7.45 17.05
CA MET A 62 -2.96 -6.52 16.75
C MET A 62 -4.31 -7.21 16.51
N ALA A 63 -4.29 -8.40 15.88
CA ALA A 63 -5.51 -9.11 15.54
C ALA A 63 -6.12 -9.92 16.69
N ASP A 64 -5.28 -10.53 17.51
CA ASP A 64 -5.72 -11.57 18.44
C ASP A 64 -5.57 -11.15 19.94
N GLU A 65 -4.68 -10.18 20.24
CA GLU A 65 -4.36 -9.84 21.63
C GLU A 65 -4.85 -8.44 22.03
N VAL A 66 -5.02 -7.53 21.05
CA VAL A 66 -5.49 -6.17 21.34
C VAL A 66 -6.99 -6.16 21.54
N GLU A 67 -7.44 -5.80 22.74
CA GLU A 67 -8.84 -5.57 23.04
C GLU A 67 -9.20 -4.09 22.87
N ILE A 68 -10.25 -3.80 22.10
CA ILE A 68 -10.72 -2.45 21.84
C ILE A 68 -11.08 -1.74 23.15
N ASN A 69 -10.55 -0.51 23.33
CA ASN A 69 -10.72 0.32 24.52
C ASN A 69 -10.17 -0.24 25.83
N LYS A 70 -9.33 -1.28 25.77
CA LYS A 70 -8.70 -1.88 26.95
C LYS A 70 -7.18 -2.01 26.83
N THR A 71 -6.66 -2.25 25.64
CA THR A 71 -5.24 -2.48 25.41
C THR A 71 -4.58 -1.24 24.84
N ASP A 72 -3.59 -0.69 25.55
CA ASP A 72 -2.77 0.39 25.01
C ASP A 72 -1.71 -0.19 24.06
N VAL A 73 -1.61 0.37 22.87
CA VAL A 73 -0.61 -0.01 21.86
C VAL A 73 0.42 1.10 21.72
N GLY A 74 1.69 0.77 21.96
CA GLY A 74 2.79 1.72 21.78
C GLY A 74 3.03 2.04 20.31
N VAL A 75 2.86 3.29 19.92
CA VAL A 75 3.04 3.77 18.55
C VAL A 75 3.95 4.99 18.51
N PHE A 76 4.57 5.24 17.36
CA PHE A 76 5.27 6.49 17.08
C PHE A 76 5.01 6.90 15.63
N MET A 77 5.07 8.19 15.37
CA MET A 77 4.92 8.74 14.02
C MET A 77 6.29 8.80 13.33
N SER A 78 6.36 8.30 12.10
CA SER A 78 7.53 8.40 11.24
C SER A 78 7.22 9.32 10.06
N PRO A 79 7.65 10.59 10.09
CA PRO A 79 7.31 11.54 9.03
C PRO A 79 8.04 11.18 7.73
N THR A 80 7.37 11.41 6.60
CA THR A 80 7.95 11.36 5.26
C THR A 80 8.09 12.78 4.69
N LYS A 81 9.13 13.01 3.89
CA LYS A 81 9.35 14.30 3.20
C LYS A 81 9.02 14.25 1.72
N SER A 82 9.02 13.07 1.14
CA SER A 82 8.90 12.86 -0.32
C SER A 82 7.58 12.23 -0.74
N PHE A 83 6.90 11.54 0.16
CA PHE A 83 5.61 10.91 -0.14
C PHE A 83 4.48 11.77 0.44
N VAL A 84 4.22 12.88 -0.22
CA VAL A 84 3.23 13.89 0.16
C VAL A 84 2.44 14.32 -1.07
N LEU A 85 1.23 14.82 -0.88
CA LEU A 85 0.41 15.39 -1.97
C LEU A 85 1.10 16.62 -2.59
N PRO A 86 0.84 16.92 -3.89
CA PRO A 86 1.28 18.16 -4.50
C PRO A 86 0.69 19.37 -3.76
N GLU A 87 1.45 20.47 -3.66
CA GLU A 87 0.95 21.73 -3.08
C GLU A 87 -0.19 22.30 -3.94
N ASP A 88 -0.07 22.19 -5.25
CA ASP A 88 -1.11 22.60 -6.18
C ASP A 88 -2.20 21.53 -6.26
N LYS A 89 -3.40 21.90 -5.84
CA LYS A 89 -4.58 21.04 -5.79
C LYS A 89 -5.16 20.70 -7.18
N GLU A 90 -4.73 21.40 -8.23
CA GLU A 90 -5.11 21.15 -9.63
C GLU A 90 -4.19 20.11 -10.28
N THR A 91 -3.09 19.75 -9.64
CA THR A 91 -2.17 18.74 -10.18
C THR A 91 -2.83 17.37 -10.25
N ASP A 92 -2.76 16.74 -11.42
CA ASP A 92 -3.19 15.36 -11.63
C ASP A 92 -2.27 14.39 -10.89
N ILE A 93 -2.81 13.29 -10.34
CA ILE A 93 -2.02 12.25 -9.69
C ILE A 93 -2.36 10.86 -10.18
N ILE A 94 -1.32 10.04 -10.41
CA ILE A 94 -1.43 8.60 -10.66
C ILE A 94 -0.92 7.88 -9.42
N MET A 95 -1.72 6.97 -8.88
CA MET A 95 -1.45 6.20 -7.68
C MET A 95 -1.41 4.71 -8.00
N VAL A 96 -0.35 4.01 -7.63
CA VAL A 96 -0.20 2.57 -7.85
C VAL A 96 0.01 1.89 -6.50
N GLY A 97 -1.01 1.17 -6.02
CA GLY A 97 -1.03 0.61 -4.68
C GLY A 97 -1.72 -0.75 -4.58
N PRO A 98 -1.08 -1.84 -5.03
CA PRO A 98 -1.63 -3.18 -4.86
C PRO A 98 -1.61 -3.64 -3.40
N GLY A 99 -2.61 -4.44 -3.02
CA GLY A 99 -2.77 -4.96 -1.68
C GLY A 99 -2.86 -3.85 -0.63
N THR A 100 -2.18 -4.02 0.48
CA THR A 100 -2.11 -2.99 1.54
C THR A 100 -1.40 -1.70 1.12
N GLY A 101 -0.78 -1.67 -0.07
CA GLY A 101 -0.23 -0.46 -0.68
C GLY A 101 -1.27 0.61 -1.02
N ILE A 102 -2.56 0.27 -0.99
CA ILE A 102 -3.67 1.23 -1.13
C ILE A 102 -3.76 2.22 0.04
N ALA A 103 -3.23 1.87 1.21
CA ALA A 103 -3.38 2.62 2.45
C ALA A 103 -3.14 4.14 2.31
N PRO A 104 -1.95 4.61 1.86
CA PRO A 104 -1.71 6.04 1.75
C PRO A 104 -2.56 6.71 0.68
N PHE A 105 -3.03 5.97 -0.32
CA PHE A 105 -3.87 6.50 -1.39
C PHE A 105 -5.30 6.75 -0.94
N ARG A 106 -5.81 5.95 -0.01
CA ARG A 106 -7.06 6.27 0.68
C ARG A 106 -6.94 7.60 1.43
N ALA A 107 -5.88 7.78 2.21
CA ALA A 107 -5.61 9.04 2.90
C ALA A 107 -5.47 10.23 1.92
N PHE A 108 -4.82 10.03 0.77
CA PHE A 108 -4.69 11.05 -0.27
C PHE A 108 -6.04 11.43 -0.86
N MET A 109 -6.90 10.46 -1.16
CA MET A 109 -8.24 10.71 -1.68
C MET A 109 -9.09 11.49 -0.67
N GLU A 110 -9.13 11.04 0.59
CA GLU A 110 -9.85 11.75 1.67
C GLU A 110 -9.38 13.21 1.80
N GLN A 111 -8.06 13.43 1.80
CA GLN A 111 -7.51 14.79 1.91
C GLN A 111 -7.86 15.65 0.70
N ARG A 112 -7.74 15.11 -0.53
CA ARG A 112 -8.05 15.86 -1.75
C ARG A 112 -9.52 16.20 -1.87
N VAL A 113 -10.42 15.31 -1.48
CA VAL A 113 -11.86 15.57 -1.41
C VAL A 113 -12.15 16.68 -0.37
N HIS A 114 -11.61 16.54 0.84
CA HIS A 114 -11.75 17.52 1.92
C HIS A 114 -11.27 18.91 1.48
N ASP A 115 -10.16 18.97 0.80
CA ASP A 115 -9.51 20.19 0.34
C ASP A 115 -10.14 20.82 -0.91
N GLY A 116 -11.09 20.13 -1.54
CA GLY A 116 -11.71 20.54 -2.79
C GLY A 116 -10.73 20.53 -3.99
N GLY A 117 -9.80 19.58 -4.00
CA GLY A 117 -8.84 19.43 -5.09
C GLY A 117 -9.53 19.09 -6.42
N THR A 118 -9.13 19.80 -7.49
CA THR A 118 -9.73 19.67 -8.84
C THR A 118 -8.91 18.84 -9.82
N GLY A 119 -7.62 18.58 -9.50
CA GLY A 119 -6.78 17.69 -10.28
C GLY A 119 -7.33 16.27 -10.28
N LYS A 120 -7.19 15.59 -11.39
CA LYS A 120 -7.68 14.22 -11.56
C LYS A 120 -6.89 13.23 -10.76
N ASN A 121 -7.56 12.19 -10.27
CA ASN A 121 -6.99 11.12 -9.48
C ASN A 121 -7.19 9.79 -10.23
N TRP A 122 -6.10 9.09 -10.56
CA TRP A 122 -6.16 7.77 -11.19
C TRP A 122 -5.50 6.74 -10.29
N LEU A 123 -6.27 5.75 -9.83
CA LEU A 123 -5.79 4.72 -8.93
C LEU A 123 -5.69 3.37 -9.65
N PHE A 124 -4.49 2.80 -9.64
CA PHE A 124 -4.23 1.41 -10.04
C PHE A 124 -4.13 0.55 -8.78
N PHE A 125 -5.02 -0.40 -8.67
CA PHE A 125 -5.09 -1.34 -7.56
C PHE A 125 -4.95 -2.77 -8.08
N GLY A 126 -4.40 -3.67 -7.26
CA GLY A 126 -4.33 -5.08 -7.61
C GLY A 126 -4.22 -5.95 -6.37
N ASP A 127 -4.84 -7.13 -6.44
CA ASP A 127 -4.70 -8.19 -5.44
C ASP A 127 -5.04 -9.57 -6.06
N GLN A 128 -5.36 -10.56 -5.25
CA GLN A 128 -5.61 -11.92 -5.72
C GLN A 128 -6.97 -12.05 -6.40
N SER A 129 -8.04 -11.63 -5.74
CA SER A 129 -9.41 -11.77 -6.25
C SER A 129 -10.28 -10.57 -5.86
N GLU A 130 -11.10 -10.10 -6.79
CA GLU A 130 -12.04 -9.00 -6.53
C GLU A 130 -13.01 -9.34 -5.41
N LYS A 131 -13.46 -10.58 -5.36
CA LYS A 131 -14.48 -11.01 -4.41
C LYS A 131 -14.05 -10.89 -2.95
N THR A 132 -12.76 -11.05 -2.67
CA THR A 132 -12.22 -11.14 -1.30
C THR A 132 -11.29 -9.98 -0.92
N GLU A 133 -10.64 -9.37 -1.89
CA GLU A 133 -9.61 -8.35 -1.64
C GLU A 133 -9.91 -6.96 -2.24
N TYR A 134 -11.17 -6.65 -2.54
CA TYR A 134 -11.56 -5.30 -2.94
C TYR A 134 -11.68 -4.39 -1.71
N TYR A 135 -10.54 -3.89 -1.24
CA TYR A 135 -10.49 -3.00 -0.07
C TYR A 135 -11.15 -1.66 -0.37
N TYR A 136 -11.89 -1.13 0.62
CA TYR A 136 -12.54 0.18 0.56
C TYR A 136 -13.52 0.36 -0.60
N LYS A 137 -14.18 -0.72 -1.00
CA LYS A 137 -15.06 -0.75 -2.16
C LYS A 137 -16.08 0.39 -2.15
N GLU A 138 -16.81 0.57 -1.05
CA GLU A 138 -17.83 1.61 -0.91
C GLU A 138 -17.24 3.00 -1.12
N SER A 139 -16.14 3.35 -0.44
CA SER A 139 -15.49 4.66 -0.61
C SER A 139 -14.98 4.90 -2.03
N ILE A 140 -14.47 3.86 -2.70
CA ILE A 140 -13.97 3.96 -4.07
C ILE A 140 -15.13 4.18 -5.04
N GLU A 141 -16.23 3.45 -4.87
CA GLU A 141 -17.45 3.60 -5.68
C GLU A 141 -18.05 5.01 -5.50
N ASP A 142 -18.15 5.50 -4.26
CA ASP A 142 -18.60 6.86 -3.97
C ASP A 142 -17.71 7.91 -4.65
N TRP A 143 -16.38 7.80 -4.56
CA TRP A 143 -15.46 8.73 -5.21
C TRP A 143 -15.53 8.70 -6.74
N LEU A 144 -15.82 7.54 -7.33
CA LEU A 144 -16.06 7.43 -8.79
C LEU A 144 -17.36 8.09 -9.18
N ASP A 145 -18.45 7.82 -8.46
CA ASP A 145 -19.79 8.35 -8.73
C ASP A 145 -19.85 9.87 -8.54
N GLU A 146 -19.15 10.40 -7.56
CA GLU A 146 -19.03 11.83 -7.29
C GLU A 146 -17.98 12.54 -8.18
N GLY A 147 -17.21 11.79 -8.97
CA GLY A 147 -16.20 12.33 -9.88
C GLY A 147 -14.90 12.77 -9.20
N HIS A 148 -14.70 12.43 -7.93
CA HIS A 148 -13.45 12.69 -7.20
C HIS A 148 -12.32 11.74 -7.64
N LEU A 149 -12.64 10.52 -8.00
CA LEU A 149 -11.72 9.57 -8.61
C LEU A 149 -12.00 9.47 -10.10
N TYR A 150 -11.06 9.94 -10.94
CA TYR A 150 -11.20 9.93 -12.39
C TYR A 150 -11.33 8.51 -12.93
N ARG A 151 -10.47 7.60 -12.44
CA ARG A 151 -10.48 6.20 -12.86
C ARG A 151 -9.90 5.29 -11.78
N PHE A 152 -10.52 4.12 -11.64
CA PHE A 152 -10.03 3.01 -10.87
C PHE A 152 -9.73 1.83 -11.79
N THR A 153 -8.45 1.48 -11.92
CA THR A 153 -7.98 0.39 -12.78
C THR A 153 -7.51 -0.77 -11.91
N THR A 154 -8.11 -1.94 -12.12
CA THR A 154 -7.86 -3.10 -11.27
C THR A 154 -7.09 -4.21 -11.98
N ALA A 155 -6.31 -4.95 -11.21
CA ALA A 155 -5.55 -6.12 -11.63
C ALA A 155 -5.76 -7.26 -10.63
N TRP A 156 -6.65 -8.19 -10.96
CA TRP A 156 -6.95 -9.36 -10.13
C TRP A 156 -6.12 -10.53 -10.64
N SER A 157 -5.16 -11.01 -9.83
CA SER A 157 -4.16 -11.99 -10.29
C SER A 157 -4.66 -13.43 -10.31
N ARG A 158 -5.84 -13.72 -9.73
CA ARG A 158 -6.40 -15.09 -9.63
C ARG A 158 -7.82 -15.22 -10.16
N ASP A 159 -8.42 -14.17 -10.72
CA ASP A 159 -9.78 -14.23 -11.24
C ASP A 159 -9.84 -14.74 -12.70
N GLN A 160 -8.68 -14.95 -13.33
CA GLN A 160 -8.52 -15.53 -14.66
C GLN A 160 -7.30 -16.45 -14.70
N GLU A 161 -7.13 -17.18 -15.79
CA GLU A 161 -6.04 -18.16 -15.98
C GLU A 161 -4.66 -17.47 -15.98
N GLU A 162 -4.52 -16.38 -16.74
CA GLU A 162 -3.30 -15.58 -16.76
C GLU A 162 -3.25 -14.58 -15.60
N LYS A 163 -2.10 -14.49 -14.96
CA LYS A 163 -1.91 -13.54 -13.85
C LYS A 163 -1.76 -12.13 -14.37
N ILE A 164 -2.68 -11.27 -13.99
CA ILE A 164 -2.65 -9.85 -14.31
C ILE A 164 -2.24 -9.07 -13.06
N TYR A 165 -1.25 -8.18 -13.22
CA TYR A 165 -0.74 -7.30 -12.18
C TYR A 165 -0.81 -5.84 -12.63
N VAL A 166 -0.61 -4.91 -11.70
CA VAL A 166 -0.73 -3.46 -11.95
C VAL A 166 0.19 -2.96 -13.08
N GLN A 167 1.39 -3.52 -13.23
CA GLN A 167 2.30 -3.15 -14.33
C GLN A 167 1.76 -3.52 -15.71
N HIS A 168 0.96 -4.59 -15.82
CA HIS A 168 0.29 -4.94 -17.09
C HIS A 168 -0.77 -3.89 -17.43
N ARG A 169 -1.56 -3.48 -16.43
CA ARG A 169 -2.58 -2.43 -16.60
C ARG A 169 -1.96 -1.06 -16.93
N LEU A 170 -0.80 -0.73 -16.34
CA LEU A 170 -0.07 0.49 -16.71
C LEU A 170 0.33 0.48 -18.19
N LYS A 171 0.83 -0.64 -18.71
CA LYS A 171 1.19 -0.79 -20.12
C LYS A 171 -0.03 -0.73 -21.04
N GLU A 172 -1.14 -1.38 -20.68
CA GLU A 172 -2.40 -1.32 -21.42
C GLU A 172 -2.90 0.12 -21.60
N HIS A 173 -2.64 0.99 -20.63
CA HIS A 173 -2.99 2.41 -20.66
C HIS A 173 -1.80 3.32 -20.95
N GLY A 174 -0.72 2.78 -21.52
CA GLY A 174 0.58 3.46 -21.64
C GLY A 174 0.51 4.83 -22.29
N ALA A 175 -0.23 4.97 -23.40
CA ALA A 175 -0.40 6.25 -24.08
C ALA A 175 -1.03 7.33 -23.18
N GLU A 176 -2.11 6.98 -22.45
CA GLU A 176 -2.78 7.90 -21.55
C GLU A 176 -1.92 8.23 -20.33
N VAL A 177 -1.21 7.23 -19.75
CA VAL A 177 -0.25 7.45 -18.67
C VAL A 177 0.84 8.43 -19.11
N TRP A 178 1.33 8.29 -20.34
CA TRP A 178 2.32 9.21 -20.90
C TRP A 178 1.77 10.63 -21.06
N GLU A 179 0.57 10.79 -21.60
CA GLU A 179 -0.09 12.09 -21.69
C GLU A 179 -0.23 12.78 -20.32
N TRP A 180 -0.50 12.02 -19.26
CA TRP A 180 -0.57 12.57 -17.92
C TRP A 180 0.80 13.07 -17.45
N PHE A 181 1.89 12.35 -17.74
CA PHE A 181 3.25 12.82 -17.44
C PHE A 181 3.60 14.09 -18.21
N GLU A 182 3.23 14.20 -19.48
CA GLU A 182 3.46 15.41 -20.28
C GLU A 182 2.72 16.63 -19.70
N ARG A 183 1.60 16.42 -19.03
CA ARG A 183 0.87 17.47 -18.31
C ARG A 183 1.41 17.73 -16.90
N GLY A 184 2.43 17.02 -16.46
CA GLY A 184 3.04 17.22 -15.16
C GLY A 184 2.37 16.47 -14.01
N ALA A 185 1.64 15.38 -14.28
CA ALA A 185 1.05 14.55 -13.25
C ALA A 185 2.11 13.95 -12.32
N TYR A 186 1.79 13.88 -11.04
CA TYR A 186 2.62 13.18 -10.07
C TYR A 186 2.30 11.70 -10.07
N PHE A 187 3.34 10.88 -9.91
CA PHE A 187 3.22 9.43 -9.87
C PHE A 187 3.66 8.90 -8.50
N TYR A 188 2.79 8.16 -7.87
CA TYR A 188 3.03 7.55 -6.56
C TYR A 188 2.94 6.04 -6.64
N ILE A 189 3.87 5.38 -5.97
CA ILE A 189 3.88 3.92 -5.85
C ILE A 189 4.04 3.53 -4.38
N CYS A 190 3.16 2.64 -3.91
CA CYS A 190 3.23 2.07 -2.58
C CYS A 190 2.98 0.55 -2.63
N GLY A 191 3.83 -0.23 -1.98
CA GLY A 191 3.72 -1.70 -1.92
C GLY A 191 5.08 -2.38 -1.85
N ASP A 192 5.18 -3.60 -2.36
CA ASP A 192 6.41 -4.39 -2.31
C ASP A 192 7.55 -3.76 -3.13
N LYS A 193 8.61 -3.39 -2.42
CA LYS A 193 9.81 -2.79 -3.02
C LYS A 193 10.63 -3.77 -3.85
N GLN A 194 10.61 -5.06 -3.53
CA GLN A 194 11.54 -6.03 -4.12
C GLN A 194 11.10 -6.48 -5.51
N TYR A 195 9.81 -6.67 -5.71
CA TYR A 195 9.25 -7.17 -6.96
C TYR A 195 8.37 -6.12 -7.64
N MET A 196 7.27 -5.75 -7.03
CA MET A 196 6.25 -4.89 -7.63
C MET A 196 6.82 -3.53 -8.06
N ALA A 197 7.57 -2.84 -7.20
CA ALA A 197 8.12 -1.53 -7.54
C ALA A 197 9.12 -1.59 -8.73
N LYS A 198 9.87 -2.68 -8.86
CA LYS A 198 10.77 -2.88 -10.01
C LYS A 198 10.01 -3.12 -11.31
N GLU A 199 8.96 -3.96 -11.25
CA GLU A 199 8.13 -4.25 -12.41
C GLU A 199 7.38 -3.00 -12.90
N VAL A 200 6.86 -2.18 -11.97
CA VAL A 200 6.25 -0.89 -12.29
C VAL A 200 7.29 0.06 -12.90
N HIS A 201 8.49 0.13 -12.34
CA HIS A 201 9.57 0.95 -12.90
C HIS A 201 9.92 0.53 -14.34
N THR A 202 10.04 -0.78 -14.59
CA THR A 202 10.28 -1.30 -15.94
C THR A 202 9.13 -0.93 -16.89
N ALA A 203 7.88 -1.07 -16.45
CA ALA A 203 6.72 -0.69 -17.25
C ALA A 203 6.73 0.81 -17.60
N LEU A 204 7.12 1.69 -16.67
CA LEU A 204 7.24 3.13 -16.94
C LEU A 204 8.34 3.45 -17.96
N ILE A 205 9.48 2.74 -17.92
CA ILE A 205 10.53 2.90 -18.95
C ILE A 205 10.00 2.48 -20.32
N GLU A 206 9.33 1.33 -20.41
CA GLU A 206 8.74 0.86 -21.68
C GLU A 206 7.69 1.85 -22.22
N ILE A 207 6.83 2.40 -21.37
CA ILE A 207 5.86 3.44 -21.73
C ILE A 207 6.58 4.69 -22.26
N ALA A 208 7.64 5.14 -21.59
CA ALA A 208 8.41 6.30 -22.03
C ALA A 208 9.12 6.06 -23.37
N MET A 209 9.61 4.86 -23.62
CA MET A 209 10.23 4.48 -24.91
C MET A 209 9.19 4.42 -26.03
N GLU A 210 8.01 3.85 -25.77
CA GLU A 210 6.97 3.64 -26.77
C GLU A 210 6.21 4.93 -27.13
N HIS A 211 5.87 5.73 -26.13
CA HIS A 211 4.99 6.90 -26.29
C HIS A 211 5.72 8.23 -26.15
N GLY A 212 6.84 8.27 -25.44
CA GLY A 212 7.62 9.49 -25.22
C GLY A 212 8.77 9.70 -26.21
N ALA A 213 8.96 8.81 -27.19
CA ALA A 213 10.10 8.81 -28.10
C ALA A 213 11.48 8.94 -27.38
N MET A 214 11.56 8.43 -26.16
CA MET A 214 12.79 8.41 -25.38
C MET A 214 13.61 7.16 -25.67
N SER A 215 14.91 7.32 -25.85
CA SER A 215 15.87 6.24 -26.16
C SER A 215 16.65 5.82 -24.91
#